data_82e1433299f1e621757d719549391814
#
_entry.id   82e1433299f1e621757d719549391814
#
_cell.length_a   1.000
_cell.length_b   1.000
_cell.length_c   1.000
_cell.angle_alpha   90.00
_cell.angle_beta   90.00
_cell.angle_gamma   90.00
#
_symmetry.space_group_name_H-M   'P 1'
#
loop_
_entity.id
_entity.type
_entity.pdbx_description
1 polymer ?
#
loop_
_entity_poly.entity_id
_entity_poly.type
_entity_poly.pdbx_seq_one_letter_code
_entity_poly.pdbx_strand_id
1 'polypeptide(L)'
;EKTRDLALFNLAIDSKLRACDLTKLRVRDIAHGMQVTPRAIVMQQRTHRPVQFEITDQTRAALEAWIHQAQLRNEDFLFPSRLHRSDHLSTRQYARIVKAWVTSIDLDPAMYGTHTLRRTKASLIYRRTKNLRAVQLLLGHTKLESTVRYLGIEVEDALDMAEHTEV
;
A
#
# COMPACT_ATOMS: atom_id res chain seq x y z
N GLU A 1 7.43 18.60 2.68
CA GLU A 1 7.08 17.49 3.57
C GLU A 1 5.66 16.98 3.30
N LYS A 2 4.68 17.87 3.31
CA LYS A 2 3.28 17.51 3.05
C LYS A 2 3.06 16.80 1.70
N THR A 3 3.72 17.25 0.63
CA THR A 3 3.59 16.66 -0.71
C THR A 3 4.12 15.23 -0.75
N ARG A 4 5.28 14.97 -0.15
CA ARG A 4 5.83 13.62 0.00
C ARG A 4 4.90 12.73 0.82
N ASP A 5 4.43 13.22 1.94
CA ASP A 5 3.62 12.46 2.87
C ASP A 5 2.26 12.08 2.25
N LEU A 6 1.66 12.99 1.48
CA LEU A 6 0.44 12.70 0.73
C LEU A 6 0.67 11.61 -0.33
N ALA A 7 1.74 11.72 -1.10
CA ALA A 7 2.11 10.72 -2.10
C ALA A 7 2.37 9.35 -1.47
N LEU A 8 3.10 9.32 -0.35
CA LEU A 8 3.41 8.09 0.38
C LEU A 8 2.14 7.44 0.95
N PHE A 9 1.26 8.22 1.57
CA PHE A 9 -0.01 7.74 2.13
C PHE A 9 -0.91 7.15 1.05
N ASN A 10 -1.15 7.91 -0.02
CA ASN A 10 -2.03 7.47 -1.11
C ASN A 10 -1.51 6.20 -1.79
N LEU A 11 -0.20 6.14 -2.06
CA LEU A 11 0.41 4.97 -2.67
C LEU A 11 0.38 3.76 -1.74
N ALA A 12 0.58 3.95 -0.44
CA ALA A 12 0.48 2.88 0.55
C ALA A 12 -0.92 2.24 0.55
N ILE A 13 -1.96 3.05 0.46
CA ILE A 13 -3.35 2.59 0.38
C ILE A 13 -3.61 1.84 -0.95
N ASP A 14 -3.29 2.45 -2.07
CA ASP A 14 -3.56 1.86 -3.40
C ASP A 14 -2.77 0.58 -3.65
N SER A 15 -1.47 0.62 -3.39
CA SER A 15 -0.58 -0.50 -3.72
C SER A 15 -0.77 -1.72 -2.84
N LYS A 16 -1.21 -1.52 -1.61
CA LYS A 16 -1.31 -2.60 -0.61
C LYS A 16 0.03 -3.32 -0.37
N LEU A 17 1.15 -2.66 -0.72
CA LEU A 17 2.49 -3.22 -0.58
C LEU A 17 2.92 -3.32 0.89
N ARG A 18 3.79 -4.30 1.16
CA ARG A 18 4.51 -4.33 2.43
C ARG A 18 5.45 -3.14 2.55
N ALA A 19 5.73 -2.72 3.76
CA ALA A 19 6.63 -1.59 4.01
C ALA A 19 8.00 -1.77 3.32
N CYS A 20 8.57 -2.98 3.32
CA CYS A 20 9.83 -3.25 2.67
C CYS A 20 9.78 -3.10 1.14
N ASP A 21 8.65 -3.41 0.52
CA ASP A 21 8.48 -3.23 -0.93
C ASP A 21 8.20 -1.77 -1.28
N LEU A 22 7.34 -1.11 -0.51
CA LEU A 22 6.96 0.29 -0.73
C LEU A 22 8.17 1.23 -0.62
N THR A 23 9.00 1.07 0.40
CA THR A 23 10.14 1.96 0.67
C THR A 23 11.29 1.82 -0.33
N LYS A 24 11.32 0.74 -1.09
CA LYS A 24 12.33 0.47 -2.11
C LYS A 24 11.89 0.74 -3.54
N LEU A 25 10.68 1.29 -3.73
CA LEU A 25 10.21 1.67 -5.06
C LEU A 25 11.12 2.76 -5.64
N ARG A 26 11.39 2.61 -6.93
CA ARG A 26 12.01 3.65 -7.75
C ARG A 26 10.96 4.34 -8.61
N VAL A 27 11.26 5.53 -9.06
CA VAL A 27 10.35 6.27 -9.95
C VAL A 27 9.97 5.42 -11.16
N ARG A 28 10.93 4.74 -11.78
CA ARG A 28 10.71 3.86 -12.95
C ARG A 28 9.74 2.71 -12.71
N ASP A 29 9.52 2.31 -11.46
CA ASP A 29 8.59 1.22 -11.14
C ASP A 29 7.13 1.63 -11.31
N ILE A 30 6.84 2.92 -11.25
CA ILE A 30 5.48 3.46 -11.27
C ILE A 30 5.25 4.53 -12.34
N ALA A 31 6.28 4.95 -13.05
CA ALA A 31 6.19 6.05 -14.01
C ALA A 31 6.99 5.80 -15.28
N HIS A 32 6.52 6.36 -16.39
CA HIS A 32 7.25 6.52 -17.63
C HIS A 32 7.53 8.01 -17.85
N GLY A 33 8.81 8.39 -17.75
CA GLY A 33 9.19 9.80 -17.73
C GLY A 33 8.56 10.50 -16.52
N MET A 34 7.80 11.56 -16.77
CA MET A 34 7.13 12.33 -15.72
C MET A 34 5.69 11.87 -15.43
N GLN A 35 5.19 10.87 -16.15
CA GLN A 35 3.82 10.38 -16.02
C GLN A 35 3.75 9.10 -15.22
N VAL A 36 3.00 9.13 -14.13
CA VAL A 36 2.68 7.95 -13.34
C VAL A 36 1.65 7.10 -14.08
N THR A 37 1.89 5.80 -14.16
CA THR A 37 1.02 4.86 -14.85
C THR A 37 -0.20 4.49 -14.01
N PRO A 38 -1.35 4.12 -14.63
CA PRO A 38 -2.55 3.70 -13.90
C PRO A 38 -2.40 2.34 -13.21
N ARG A 39 -1.42 1.55 -13.63
CA ARG A 39 -1.07 0.26 -13.02
C ARG A 39 0.44 0.09 -12.98
N ALA A 40 0.91 -0.65 -11.98
CA ALA A 40 2.31 -1.00 -11.84
C ALA A 40 2.48 -2.46 -11.45
N ILE A 41 3.65 -3.02 -11.76
CA ILE A 41 4.05 -4.39 -11.39
C ILE A 41 5.35 -4.29 -10.61
N VAL A 42 5.39 -4.90 -9.43
CA VAL A 42 6.55 -4.88 -8.55
C VAL A 42 6.86 -6.29 -8.06
N MET A 43 8.13 -6.65 -8.05
CA MET A 43 8.57 -7.91 -7.46
C MET A 43 8.62 -7.80 -5.94
N GLN A 44 7.83 -8.62 -5.24
CA GLN A 44 7.85 -8.67 -3.78
C GLN A 44 9.13 -9.32 -3.27
N GLN A 45 9.78 -8.70 -2.30
CA GLN A 45 11.05 -9.20 -1.75
C GLN A 45 10.88 -10.49 -0.97
N ARG A 46 9.79 -10.61 -0.21
CA ARG A 46 9.57 -11.76 0.67
C ARG A 46 9.13 -13.02 -0.07
N THR A 47 8.29 -12.88 -1.09
CA THR A 47 7.71 -14.00 -1.82
C THR A 47 8.42 -14.28 -3.14
N HIS A 48 9.26 -13.35 -3.62
CA HIS A 48 9.89 -13.38 -4.95
C HIS A 48 8.87 -13.54 -6.09
N ARG A 49 7.65 -13.00 -5.90
CA ARG A 49 6.57 -13.02 -6.88
C ARG A 49 6.17 -11.61 -7.27
N PRO A 50 5.80 -11.40 -8.54
CA PRO A 50 5.28 -10.12 -8.97
C PRO A 50 3.89 -9.88 -8.38
N VAL A 51 3.61 -8.65 -8.03
CA VAL A 51 2.28 -8.18 -7.67
C VAL A 51 1.94 -6.97 -8.52
N GLN A 52 0.72 -6.93 -9.00
CA GLN A 52 0.17 -5.78 -9.73
C GLN A 52 -0.73 -4.98 -8.81
N PHE A 53 -0.72 -3.68 -8.98
CA PHE A 53 -1.64 -2.79 -8.27
C PHE A 53 -2.05 -1.62 -9.15
N GLU A 54 -3.23 -1.11 -8.88
CA GLU A 54 -3.77 0.09 -9.50
C GLU A 54 -3.22 1.33 -8.79
N ILE A 55 -3.10 2.41 -9.53
CA ILE A 55 -2.76 3.73 -9.01
C ILE A 55 -3.88 4.67 -9.45
N THR A 56 -4.74 5.05 -8.50
CA THR A 56 -5.89 5.91 -8.78
C THR A 56 -5.48 7.31 -9.24
N ASP A 57 -6.39 8.05 -9.85
CA ASP A 57 -6.14 9.41 -10.34
C ASP A 57 -5.59 10.32 -9.25
N GLN A 58 -6.19 10.27 -8.07
CA GLN A 58 -5.74 11.05 -6.91
C GLN A 58 -4.31 10.70 -6.51
N THR A 59 -3.98 9.43 -6.49
CA THR A 59 -2.64 8.94 -6.15
C THR A 59 -1.63 9.31 -7.22
N ARG A 60 -1.98 9.20 -8.51
CA ARG A 60 -1.12 9.63 -9.61
C ARG A 60 -0.78 11.11 -9.51
N ALA A 61 -1.79 11.95 -9.30
CA ALA A 61 -1.58 13.39 -9.14
C ALA A 61 -0.65 13.72 -7.97
N ALA A 62 -0.82 13.06 -6.82
CA ALA A 62 0.03 13.26 -5.65
C ALA A 62 1.48 12.81 -5.90
N LEU A 63 1.66 11.68 -6.59
CA LEU A 63 2.99 11.16 -6.96
C LEU A 63 3.71 12.06 -7.95
N GLU A 64 3.02 12.51 -8.99
CA GLU A 64 3.58 13.43 -9.99
C GLU A 64 4.01 14.76 -9.35
N ALA A 65 3.18 15.33 -8.48
CA ALA A 65 3.54 16.52 -7.72
C ALA A 65 4.79 16.31 -6.85
N TRP A 66 4.89 15.15 -6.19
CA TRP A 66 6.06 14.82 -5.38
C TRP A 66 7.32 14.62 -6.22
N ILE A 67 7.23 13.84 -7.30
CA ILE A 67 8.36 13.59 -8.22
C ILE A 67 8.90 14.92 -8.78
N HIS A 68 8.00 15.81 -9.20
CA HIS A 68 8.36 17.14 -9.70
C HIS A 68 9.00 18.01 -8.62
N GLN A 69 8.38 18.12 -7.46
CA GLN A 69 8.89 18.95 -6.35
C GLN A 69 10.27 18.50 -5.87
N ALA A 70 10.49 17.21 -5.78
CA ALA A 70 11.75 16.61 -5.34
C ALA A 70 12.78 16.46 -6.47
N GLN A 71 12.41 16.79 -7.72
CA GLN A 71 13.25 16.65 -8.91
C GLN A 71 13.84 15.24 -9.08
N LEU A 72 13.01 14.24 -8.82
CA LEU A 72 13.41 12.84 -8.92
C LEU A 72 13.53 12.40 -10.36
N ARG A 73 14.56 11.59 -10.64
CA ARG A 73 14.80 10.96 -11.95
C ARG A 73 14.31 9.50 -11.91
N ASN A 74 14.22 8.88 -13.08
CA ASN A 74 13.73 7.49 -13.20
C ASN A 74 14.47 6.49 -12.30
N GLU A 75 15.76 6.63 -12.13
CA GLU A 75 16.61 5.73 -11.35
C GLU A 75 16.57 6.00 -9.86
N ASP A 76 16.06 7.18 -9.46
CA ASP A 76 16.04 7.57 -8.06
C ASP A 76 14.99 6.74 -7.30
N PHE A 77 15.25 6.53 -6.01
CA PHE A 77 14.22 5.99 -5.13
C PHE A 77 13.06 6.97 -5.03
N LEU A 78 11.83 6.45 -5.05
CA LEU A 78 10.62 7.27 -4.98
C LEU A 78 10.53 8.05 -3.67
N PHE A 79 10.98 7.43 -2.59
CA PHE A 79 11.05 8.04 -1.27
C PHE A 79 12.48 7.99 -0.75
N PRO A 80 13.32 8.96 -1.12
CA PRO A 80 14.70 9.02 -0.65
C PRO A 80 14.79 9.22 0.86
N SER A 81 15.86 8.72 1.46
CA SER A 81 16.17 9.02 2.84
C SER A 81 16.64 10.47 3.00
N ARG A 82 16.26 11.12 4.07
CA ARG A 82 16.83 12.42 4.46
C ARG A 82 18.15 12.27 5.22
N LEU A 83 18.43 11.08 5.70
CA LEU A 83 19.65 10.77 6.42
C LEU A 83 20.63 10.14 5.45
N HIS A 84 21.84 10.66 5.40
CA HIS A 84 22.91 10.20 4.49
C HIS A 84 23.37 8.76 4.69
N ARG A 85 22.75 8.00 5.58
CA ARG A 85 23.08 6.61 5.89
C ARG A 85 22.33 5.58 5.04
N SER A 86 21.36 5.99 4.25
CA SER A 86 20.55 5.12 3.41
C SER A 86 20.08 5.90 2.19
N ASP A 87 20.05 5.26 1.03
CA ASP A 87 19.59 5.87 -0.21
C ASP A 87 18.07 6.05 -0.25
N HIS A 88 17.35 5.22 0.49
CA HIS A 88 15.89 5.25 0.53
C HIS A 88 15.34 5.29 1.96
N LEU A 89 14.07 5.66 2.07
CA LEU A 89 13.31 5.63 3.31
C LEU A 89 13.37 4.22 3.93
N SER A 90 13.80 4.14 5.19
CA SER A 90 13.79 2.86 5.89
C SER A 90 12.37 2.48 6.35
N THR A 91 12.12 1.19 6.51
CA THR A 91 10.83 0.70 7.05
C THR A 91 10.57 1.24 8.46
N ARG A 92 11.62 1.41 9.25
CA ARG A 92 11.53 2.01 10.59
C ARG A 92 11.12 3.47 10.53
N GLN A 93 11.69 4.24 9.61
CA GLN A 93 11.32 5.65 9.44
C GLN A 93 9.92 5.79 8.87
N TYR A 94 9.52 4.93 7.94
CA TYR A 94 8.15 4.86 7.44
C TYR A 94 7.15 4.59 8.59
N ALA A 95 7.45 3.64 9.45
CA ALA A 95 6.62 3.37 10.63
C ALA A 95 6.48 4.58 11.56
N ARG A 96 7.56 5.35 11.75
CA ARG A 96 7.51 6.61 12.54
C ARG A 96 6.62 7.67 11.89
N ILE A 97 6.69 7.80 10.57
CA ILE A 97 5.85 8.73 9.81
C ILE A 97 4.37 8.35 9.99
N VAL A 98 4.02 7.08 9.83
CA VAL A 98 2.65 6.59 10.02
C VAL A 98 2.16 6.86 11.45
N LYS A 99 2.98 6.59 12.45
CA LYS A 99 2.64 6.90 13.85
C LYS A 99 2.38 8.40 14.08
N ALA A 100 3.19 9.26 13.46
CA ALA A 100 2.98 10.70 13.54
C ALA A 100 1.63 11.11 12.90
N TRP A 101 1.26 10.53 11.76
CA TRP A 101 -0.05 10.78 11.15
C TRP A 101 -1.20 10.34 12.06
N VAL A 102 -1.12 9.13 12.61
CA VAL A 102 -2.12 8.58 13.51
C VAL A 102 -2.32 9.47 14.74
N THR A 103 -1.22 9.91 15.35
CA THR A 103 -1.25 10.82 16.49
C THR A 103 -1.86 12.18 16.13
N SER A 104 -1.59 12.69 14.93
CA SER A 104 -2.08 14.01 14.49
C SER A 104 -3.60 14.08 14.32
N ILE A 105 -4.27 12.93 14.27
CA ILE A 105 -5.73 12.83 14.19
C ILE A 105 -6.36 12.20 15.45
N ASP A 106 -5.64 12.27 16.57
CA ASP A 106 -6.07 11.80 17.88
C ASP A 106 -6.42 10.30 17.95
N LEU A 107 -5.81 9.47 17.09
CA LEU A 107 -5.88 8.01 17.18
C LEU A 107 -4.69 7.45 17.96
N ASP A 108 -4.91 6.28 18.58
CA ASP A 108 -3.86 5.60 19.33
C ASP A 108 -2.81 4.98 18.39
N PRO A 109 -1.55 5.46 18.39
CA PRO A 109 -0.50 4.93 17.52
C PRO A 109 -0.07 3.48 17.86
N ALA A 110 -0.53 2.91 18.97
CA ALA A 110 -0.31 1.51 19.28
C ALA A 110 -1.25 0.59 18.48
N MET A 111 -2.41 1.10 18.07
CA MET A 111 -3.44 0.34 17.36
C MET A 111 -3.30 0.40 15.83
N TYR A 112 -2.57 1.37 15.31
CA TYR A 112 -2.46 1.63 13.87
C TYR A 112 -0.99 1.73 13.44
N GLY A 113 -0.67 1.13 12.31
CA GLY A 113 0.69 1.12 11.77
C GLY A 113 0.71 0.93 10.24
N THR A 114 1.86 0.61 9.69
CA THR A 114 2.03 0.39 8.25
C THR A 114 1.16 -0.76 7.73
N HIS A 115 0.93 -1.79 8.54
CA HIS A 115 0.00 -2.88 8.21
C HIS A 115 -1.44 -2.41 8.09
N THR A 116 -1.85 -1.41 8.87
CA THR A 116 -3.19 -0.83 8.77
C THR A 116 -3.41 -0.22 7.39
N LEU A 117 -2.47 0.57 6.89
CA LEU A 117 -2.54 1.16 5.55
C LEU A 117 -2.64 0.08 4.47
N ARG A 118 -1.85 -0.97 4.57
CA ARG A 118 -1.88 -2.10 3.66
C ARG A 118 -3.25 -2.81 3.64
N ARG A 119 -3.87 -2.97 4.82
CA ARG A 119 -5.14 -3.69 4.98
C ARG A 119 -6.36 -2.88 4.58
N THR A 120 -6.29 -1.58 4.63
CA THR A 120 -7.45 -0.69 4.47
C THR A 120 -8.20 -0.98 3.17
N LYS A 121 -7.54 -0.86 2.03
CA LYS A 121 -8.19 -1.07 0.73
C LYS A 121 -8.58 -2.52 0.50
N ALA A 122 -7.75 -3.47 0.92
CA ALA A 122 -8.04 -4.90 0.83
C ALA A 122 -9.31 -5.27 1.61
N SER A 123 -9.46 -4.76 2.83
CA SER A 123 -10.65 -4.97 3.65
C SER A 123 -11.90 -4.35 3.03
N LEU A 124 -11.80 -3.14 2.47
CA LEU A 124 -12.91 -2.48 1.79
C LEU A 124 -13.35 -3.25 0.53
N ILE A 125 -12.40 -3.74 -0.26
CA ILE A 125 -12.69 -4.57 -1.45
C ILE A 125 -13.42 -5.84 -1.03
N TYR A 126 -12.94 -6.52 0.01
CA TYR A 126 -13.60 -7.72 0.50
C TYR A 126 -15.02 -7.45 0.99
N ARG A 127 -15.23 -6.39 1.77
CA ARG A 127 -16.56 -6.00 2.25
C ARG A 127 -17.55 -5.74 1.12
N ARG A 128 -17.08 -5.13 0.03
CA ARG A 128 -17.93 -4.81 -1.14
C ARG A 128 -18.23 -6.01 -2.02
N THR A 129 -17.25 -6.87 -2.23
CA THR A 129 -17.32 -7.90 -3.30
C THR A 129 -17.45 -9.30 -2.75
N LYS A 130 -17.02 -9.54 -1.49
CA LYS A 130 -16.86 -10.88 -0.89
C LYS A 130 -15.99 -11.81 -1.75
N ASN A 131 -15.18 -11.25 -2.64
CA ASN A 131 -14.32 -12.00 -3.55
C ASN A 131 -12.93 -12.20 -2.93
N LEU A 132 -12.79 -13.30 -2.20
CA LEU A 132 -11.56 -13.64 -1.48
C LEU A 132 -10.37 -13.87 -2.42
N ARG A 133 -10.63 -14.47 -3.59
CA ARG A 133 -9.58 -14.73 -4.59
C ARG A 133 -9.01 -13.43 -5.16
N ALA A 134 -9.87 -12.45 -5.44
CA ALA A 134 -9.42 -11.14 -5.90
C ALA A 134 -8.49 -10.48 -4.87
N VAL A 135 -8.87 -10.50 -3.60
CA VAL A 135 -8.04 -9.94 -2.52
C VAL A 135 -6.71 -10.69 -2.38
N GLN A 136 -6.74 -12.02 -2.48
CA GLN A 136 -5.51 -12.84 -2.48
C GLN A 136 -4.54 -12.41 -3.57
N LEU A 137 -5.03 -12.21 -4.78
CA LEU A 137 -4.23 -11.77 -5.93
C LEU A 137 -3.65 -10.38 -5.72
N LEU A 138 -4.46 -9.44 -5.22
CA LEU A 138 -4.03 -8.07 -4.96
C LEU A 138 -2.99 -7.97 -3.86
N LEU A 139 -3.05 -8.82 -2.84
CA LEU A 139 -2.07 -8.88 -1.76
C LEU A 139 -0.81 -9.68 -2.14
N GLY A 140 -0.87 -10.47 -3.21
CA GLY A 140 0.22 -11.36 -3.61
C GLY A 140 0.44 -12.52 -2.65
N HIS A 141 -0.61 -12.97 -1.95
CA HIS A 141 -0.53 -14.14 -1.09
C HIS A 141 -0.48 -15.43 -1.90
N THR A 142 0.44 -16.33 -1.56
CA THR A 142 0.59 -17.61 -2.22
C THR A 142 -0.48 -18.61 -1.81
N LYS A 143 -1.00 -18.49 -0.59
CA LYS A 143 -2.01 -19.37 -0.01
C LYS A 143 -3.26 -18.58 0.35
N LEU A 144 -4.43 -19.16 0.06
CA LEU A 144 -5.72 -18.55 0.37
C LEU A 144 -5.90 -18.36 1.88
N GLU A 145 -5.44 -19.30 2.69
CA GLU A 145 -5.49 -19.22 4.16
C GLU A 145 -4.77 -18.00 4.71
N SER A 146 -3.71 -17.56 4.05
CA SER A 146 -3.03 -16.32 4.44
C SER A 146 -3.92 -15.09 4.27
N THR A 147 -4.75 -15.07 3.21
CA THR A 147 -5.72 -14.00 2.98
C THR A 147 -6.87 -14.06 3.97
N VAL A 148 -7.40 -15.23 4.25
CA VAL A 148 -8.46 -15.45 5.27
C VAL A 148 -8.00 -14.91 6.61
N ARG A 149 -6.82 -15.34 7.05
CA ARG A 149 -6.22 -14.89 8.33
C ARG A 149 -5.95 -13.37 8.33
N TYR A 150 -5.48 -12.84 7.23
CA TYR A 150 -5.16 -11.42 7.08
C TYR A 150 -6.40 -10.53 7.20
N LEU A 151 -7.52 -10.95 6.63
CA LEU A 151 -8.81 -10.23 6.69
C LEU A 151 -9.56 -10.48 8.00
N GLY A 152 -9.16 -11.48 8.80
CA GLY A 152 -9.87 -11.86 10.01
C GLY A 152 -11.26 -12.43 9.76
N ILE A 153 -11.41 -13.22 8.67
CA ILE A 153 -12.68 -13.86 8.32
C ILE A 153 -12.93 -15.02 9.28
N GLU A 154 -14.09 -15.03 9.91
CA GLU A 154 -14.53 -16.03 10.87
C GLU A 154 -15.83 -16.73 10.41
N VAL A 155 -16.23 -17.76 11.14
CA VAL A 155 -17.47 -18.53 10.85
C VAL A 155 -18.69 -17.60 10.87
N GLU A 156 -18.71 -16.62 11.75
CA GLU A 156 -19.79 -15.63 11.85
C GLU A 156 -19.99 -14.86 10.54
N ASP A 157 -18.91 -14.49 9.88
CA ASP A 157 -18.97 -13.83 8.55
C ASP A 157 -19.64 -14.73 7.51
N ALA A 158 -19.35 -16.04 7.54
CA ALA A 158 -19.95 -17.00 6.62
C ALA A 158 -21.44 -17.22 6.92
N LEU A 159 -21.82 -17.27 8.18
CA LEU A 159 -23.21 -17.40 8.60
C LEU A 159 -24.03 -16.19 8.21
N ASP A 160 -23.50 -14.99 8.42
CA ASP A 160 -24.14 -13.74 8.01
C ASP A 160 -24.39 -13.71 6.49
N MET A 161 -23.42 -14.14 5.69
CA MET A 161 -23.62 -14.27 4.24
C MET A 161 -24.72 -15.27 3.88
N ALA A 162 -24.75 -16.42 4.56
CA ALA A 162 -25.74 -17.46 4.31
C ALA A 162 -27.16 -16.98 4.66
N GLU A 163 -27.32 -16.27 5.77
CA GLU A 163 -28.60 -15.71 6.22
C GLU A 163 -29.16 -14.66 5.26
N HIS A 164 -28.31 -13.92 4.57
CA HIS A 164 -28.68 -12.88 3.61
C HIS A 164 -28.76 -13.42 2.15
N THR A 165 -28.64 -14.72 1.95
CA THR A 165 -28.73 -15.33 0.62
C THR A 165 -30.01 -16.18 0.55
N GLU A 166 -30.99 -15.69 -0.20
CA GLU A 166 -32.22 -16.42 -0.50
C GLU A 166 -32.07 -17.22 -1.82
N VAL A 167 -32.78 -18.35 -1.91
CA VAL A 167 -32.81 -19.23 -3.10
C VAL A 167 -34.13 -19.07 -3.82
#